data_9e9f81c406a89485823477b728ee90a1
#
_entry.id   9e9f81c406a89485823477b728ee90a1
#
_cell.length_a   1.000
_cell.length_b   1.000
_cell.length_c   1.000
_cell.angle_alpha   90.00
_cell.angle_beta   90.00
_cell.angle_gamma   90.00
#
_symmetry.space_group_name_H-M   'P 1'
#
loop_
_entity.id
_entity.type
_entity.pdbx_description
1 polymer ?
#
loop_
_entity_poly.entity_id
_entity_poly.type
_entity_poly.pdbx_seq_one_letter_code
_entity_poly.pdbx_strand_id
1 'polypeptide(L)'
;MADLPAGQDTKQKIYDTARRLFYERGFTKTTLSVISQEAKINSAMVAYYFENKTNLALAVYSDYMQETKELVSRILPSVSSQSDLMFQTALEVRIHTRNMQSSYQLGRFLYELNQTSFYLQRESITTEFFERLCAAYDLKLSYDQVSGITITNYAIMASLNAAR
;
A
#
# COMPACT_ATOMS: atom_id res chain seq x y z
N MET A 1 -8.24 -5.64 -27.83
CA MET A 1 -7.61 -6.19 -26.60
C MET A 1 -6.20 -6.59 -27.01
N ALA A 2 -5.18 -5.92 -26.49
CA ALA A 2 -3.80 -6.32 -26.79
C ALA A 2 -3.49 -7.60 -26.00
N ASP A 3 -3.07 -8.67 -26.68
CA ASP A 3 -2.56 -9.88 -26.02
C ASP A 3 -1.31 -9.51 -25.22
N LEU A 4 -1.44 -9.55 -23.91
CA LEU A 4 -0.29 -9.43 -22.99
C LEU A 4 0.61 -10.67 -23.16
N PRO A 5 1.94 -10.52 -23.11
CA PRO A 5 2.83 -11.68 -23.09
C PRO A 5 2.42 -12.68 -22.00
N ALA A 6 2.43 -13.97 -22.29
CA ALA A 6 1.91 -15.04 -21.40
C ALA A 6 2.39 -14.95 -19.94
N GLY A 7 3.56 -14.38 -19.68
CA GLY A 7 4.09 -14.14 -18.33
C GLY A 7 3.42 -12.98 -17.59
N GLN A 8 3.02 -11.92 -18.29
CA GLN A 8 2.31 -10.78 -17.70
C GLN A 8 0.88 -11.14 -17.34
N ASP A 9 0.20 -11.93 -18.17
CA ASP A 9 -1.13 -12.45 -17.88
C ASP A 9 -1.14 -13.31 -16.61
N THR A 10 -0.14 -14.18 -16.44
CA THR A 10 0.01 -15.01 -15.23
C THR A 10 0.25 -14.15 -13.97
N LYS A 11 1.14 -13.16 -14.03
CA LYS A 11 1.42 -12.25 -12.92
C LYS A 11 0.17 -11.48 -12.53
N GLN A 12 -0.54 -10.93 -13.50
CA GLN A 12 -1.77 -10.17 -13.27
C GLN A 12 -2.86 -11.04 -12.64
N LYS A 13 -3.04 -12.26 -13.12
CA LYS A 13 -4.01 -13.21 -12.57
C LYS A 13 -3.72 -13.57 -11.10
N ILE A 14 -2.44 -13.78 -10.75
CA ILE A 14 -2.03 -13.98 -9.36
C ILE A 14 -2.40 -12.76 -8.52
N TYR A 15 -2.04 -11.57 -9.00
CA TYR A 15 -2.30 -10.31 -8.33
C TYR A 15 -3.79 -10.07 -8.09
N ASP A 16 -4.63 -10.18 -9.10
CA ASP A 16 -6.08 -9.96 -9.00
C ASP A 16 -6.73 -10.94 -8.03
N THR A 17 -6.30 -12.21 -8.07
CA THR A 17 -6.77 -13.24 -7.14
C THR A 17 -6.35 -12.90 -5.71
N ALA A 18 -5.12 -12.48 -5.49
CA ALA A 18 -4.62 -12.10 -4.18
C ALA A 18 -5.33 -10.86 -3.63
N ARG A 19 -5.51 -9.82 -4.46
CA ARG A 19 -6.24 -8.59 -4.09
C ARG A 19 -7.65 -8.94 -3.59
N ARG A 20 -8.39 -9.74 -4.34
CA ARG A 20 -9.72 -10.21 -3.95
C ARG A 20 -9.69 -10.97 -2.63
N LEU A 21 -8.79 -11.95 -2.49
CA LEU A 21 -8.71 -12.78 -1.28
C LEU A 21 -8.27 -11.99 -0.04
N PHE A 22 -7.34 -11.04 -0.18
CA PHE A 22 -6.94 -10.18 0.93
C PHE A 22 -8.11 -9.31 1.42
N TYR A 23 -8.94 -8.80 0.53
CA TYR A 23 -10.12 -8.05 0.94
C TYR A 23 -11.22 -8.94 1.53
N GLU A 24 -11.50 -10.10 0.94
CA GLU A 24 -12.53 -11.02 1.43
C GLU A 24 -12.15 -11.69 2.76
N ARG A 25 -10.91 -12.16 2.91
CA ARG A 25 -10.47 -13.03 4.01
C ARG A 25 -9.47 -12.40 4.96
N GLY A 26 -8.91 -11.23 4.61
CA GLY A 26 -7.81 -10.57 5.31
C GLY A 26 -6.44 -11.13 4.91
N PHE A 27 -5.39 -10.45 5.36
CA PHE A 27 -4.00 -10.86 5.12
C PHE A 27 -3.66 -12.18 5.82
N THR A 28 -4.04 -12.32 7.10
CA THR A 28 -3.65 -13.47 7.94
C THR A 28 -4.21 -14.78 7.40
N LYS A 29 -5.48 -14.81 7.00
CA LYS A 29 -6.16 -16.02 6.50
C LYS A 29 -5.88 -16.34 5.03
N THR A 30 -5.19 -15.47 4.31
CA THR A 30 -4.81 -15.70 2.91
C THR A 30 -3.39 -16.22 2.85
N THR A 31 -3.18 -17.41 2.27
CA THR A 31 -1.88 -18.05 2.07
C THR A 31 -1.52 -18.10 0.59
N LEU A 32 -0.22 -18.23 0.25
CA LEU A 32 0.20 -18.43 -1.15
C LEU A 32 -0.43 -19.68 -1.77
N SER A 33 -0.62 -20.74 -0.98
CA SER A 33 -1.30 -21.97 -1.42
C SER A 33 -2.75 -21.70 -1.82
N VAL A 34 -3.49 -20.94 -1.01
CA VAL A 34 -4.88 -20.56 -1.33
C VAL A 34 -4.93 -19.69 -2.59
N ILE A 35 -4.01 -18.74 -2.73
CA ILE A 35 -3.93 -17.89 -3.91
C ILE A 35 -3.65 -18.74 -5.16
N SER A 36 -2.68 -19.66 -5.09
CA SER A 36 -2.33 -20.52 -6.22
C SER A 36 -3.49 -21.44 -6.67
N GLN A 37 -4.21 -22.01 -5.70
CA GLN A 37 -5.40 -22.85 -5.97
C GLN A 37 -6.52 -22.05 -6.63
N GLU A 38 -6.87 -20.90 -6.06
CA GLU A 38 -7.93 -20.03 -6.59
C GLU A 38 -7.57 -19.44 -7.98
N ALA A 39 -6.31 -19.08 -8.18
CA ALA A 39 -5.82 -18.61 -9.47
C ALA A 39 -5.65 -19.75 -10.49
N LYS A 40 -5.69 -21.01 -10.07
CA LYS A 40 -5.37 -22.20 -10.89
C LYS A 40 -3.97 -22.10 -11.53
N ILE A 41 -3.00 -21.70 -10.72
CA ILE A 41 -1.60 -21.49 -11.11
C ILE A 41 -0.70 -22.27 -10.15
N ASN A 42 0.43 -22.78 -10.64
CA ASN A 42 1.39 -23.47 -9.80
C ASN A 42 1.95 -22.51 -8.72
N SER A 43 2.04 -22.99 -7.47
CA SER A 43 2.56 -22.20 -6.35
C SER A 43 3.99 -21.69 -6.56
N ALA A 44 4.82 -22.43 -7.32
CA ALA A 44 6.15 -21.97 -7.71
C ALA A 44 6.11 -20.68 -8.54
N MET A 45 5.09 -20.48 -9.38
CA MET A 45 4.91 -19.25 -10.15
C MET A 45 4.53 -18.07 -9.27
N VAL A 46 3.75 -18.30 -8.21
CA VAL A 46 3.42 -17.25 -7.24
C VAL A 46 4.69 -16.77 -6.53
N ALA A 47 5.53 -17.73 -6.08
CA ALA A 47 6.83 -17.41 -5.46
C ALA A 47 7.81 -16.75 -6.46
N TYR A 48 7.80 -17.15 -7.71
CA TYR A 48 8.64 -16.56 -8.75
C TYR A 48 8.32 -15.08 -8.99
N TYR A 49 7.03 -14.70 -9.08
CA TYR A 49 6.63 -13.32 -9.37
C TYR A 49 6.64 -12.39 -8.17
N PHE A 50 6.38 -12.91 -6.97
CA PHE A 50 6.17 -12.08 -5.78
C PHE A 50 7.03 -12.48 -4.58
N GLU A 51 7.88 -13.51 -4.73
CA GLU A 51 8.77 -14.04 -3.68
C GLU A 51 8.02 -14.56 -2.45
N ASN A 52 7.22 -13.72 -1.81
CA ASN A 52 6.48 -14.07 -0.59
C ASN A 52 5.12 -13.34 -0.52
N LYS A 53 4.31 -13.77 0.46
CA LYS A 53 2.97 -13.19 0.68
C LYS A 53 3.00 -11.71 1.03
N THR A 54 3.99 -11.28 1.77
CA THR A 54 4.11 -9.87 2.18
C THR A 54 4.36 -8.97 0.98
N ASN A 55 5.27 -9.34 0.09
CA ASN A 55 5.55 -8.58 -1.13
C ASN A 55 4.31 -8.50 -2.05
N LEU A 56 3.55 -9.58 -2.16
CA LEU A 56 2.30 -9.59 -2.92
C LEU A 56 1.25 -8.66 -2.26
N ALA A 57 1.14 -8.68 -0.94
CA ALA A 57 0.23 -7.79 -0.22
C ALA A 57 0.67 -6.32 -0.29
N LEU A 58 1.98 -6.06 -0.30
CA LEU A 58 2.54 -4.72 -0.54
C LEU A 58 2.22 -4.19 -1.92
N ALA A 59 2.27 -5.03 -2.96
CA ALA A 59 1.86 -4.63 -4.30
C ALA A 59 0.37 -4.20 -4.30
N VAL A 60 -0.50 -4.96 -3.63
CA VAL A 60 -1.92 -4.60 -3.48
C VAL A 60 -2.11 -3.30 -2.70
N TYR A 61 -1.34 -3.09 -1.63
CA TYR A 61 -1.37 -1.85 -0.86
C TYR A 61 -0.85 -0.65 -1.67
N SER A 62 0.23 -0.84 -2.41
CA SER A 62 0.82 0.19 -3.27
C SER A 62 -0.16 0.69 -4.32
N ASP A 63 -0.85 -0.23 -5.00
CA ASP A 63 -1.86 0.14 -6.00
C ASP A 63 -3.04 0.87 -5.37
N TYR A 64 -3.51 0.42 -4.19
CA TYR A 64 -4.56 1.13 -3.45
C TYR A 64 -4.14 2.57 -3.10
N MET A 65 -2.89 2.78 -2.67
CA MET A 65 -2.38 4.12 -2.37
C MET A 65 -2.22 4.94 -3.64
N GLN A 66 -1.80 4.33 -4.74
CA GLN A 66 -1.69 5.00 -6.03
C GLN A 66 -3.08 5.43 -6.55
N GLU A 67 -4.09 4.57 -6.46
CA GLU A 67 -5.49 4.92 -6.79
C GLU A 67 -5.97 6.13 -5.96
N THR A 68 -5.58 6.20 -4.68
CA THR A 68 -5.91 7.33 -3.79
C THR A 68 -5.21 8.62 -4.24
N LYS A 69 -3.91 8.55 -4.56
CA LYS A 69 -3.13 9.70 -5.08
C LYS A 69 -3.71 10.21 -6.40
N GLU A 70 -4.07 9.33 -7.31
CA GLU A 70 -4.68 9.70 -8.59
C GLU A 70 -6.05 10.36 -8.42
N LEU A 71 -6.85 9.88 -7.45
CA LEU A 71 -8.11 10.52 -7.12
C LEU A 71 -7.89 11.96 -6.61
N VAL A 72 -6.93 12.15 -5.71
CA VAL A 72 -6.59 13.47 -5.17
C VAL A 72 -6.04 14.38 -6.26
N SER A 73 -5.17 13.89 -7.14
CA SER A 73 -4.64 14.67 -8.27
C SER A 73 -5.72 15.14 -9.25
N ARG A 74 -6.80 14.38 -9.39
CA ARG A 74 -7.96 14.81 -10.20
C ARG A 74 -8.78 15.93 -9.54
N ILE A 75 -8.83 15.94 -8.21
CA ILE A 75 -9.51 16.96 -7.42
C ILE A 75 -8.65 18.21 -7.30
N LEU A 76 -7.34 18.04 -7.17
CA LEU A 76 -6.33 19.09 -7.01
C LEU A 76 -5.28 18.98 -8.13
N PRO A 77 -5.60 19.44 -9.35
CA PRO A 77 -4.72 19.19 -10.52
C PRO A 77 -3.42 20.00 -10.51
N SER A 78 -3.30 21.01 -9.66
CA SER A 78 -2.12 21.88 -9.60
C SER A 78 -1.56 21.93 -8.18
N VAL A 79 -0.40 21.34 -7.98
CA VAL A 79 0.40 21.50 -6.76
C VAL A 79 1.56 22.44 -7.14
N SER A 80 1.38 23.73 -6.91
CA SER A 80 2.36 24.78 -7.27
C SER A 80 3.03 25.42 -6.08
N SER A 81 2.57 25.14 -4.86
CA SER A 81 3.09 25.70 -3.62
C SER A 81 3.29 24.62 -2.54
N GLN A 82 4.03 24.98 -1.51
CA GLN A 82 4.18 24.13 -0.31
C GLN A 82 2.83 23.90 0.39
N SER A 83 1.98 24.95 0.41
CA SER A 83 0.62 24.84 0.97
C SER A 83 -0.23 23.82 0.22
N ASP A 84 -0.11 23.78 -1.11
CA ASP A 84 -0.82 22.81 -1.94
C ASP A 84 -0.36 21.38 -1.67
N LEU A 85 0.95 21.16 -1.47
CA LEU A 85 1.50 19.85 -1.11
C LEU A 85 0.95 19.36 0.23
N MET A 86 0.90 20.25 1.24
CA MET A 86 0.35 19.90 2.56
C MET A 86 -1.14 19.60 2.48
N PHE A 87 -1.90 20.39 1.71
CA PHE A 87 -3.33 20.17 1.52
C PHE A 87 -3.61 18.87 0.75
N GLN A 88 -2.85 18.61 -0.31
CA GLN A 88 -2.93 17.33 -1.05
C GLN A 88 -2.73 16.15 -0.11
N THR A 89 -1.70 16.17 0.72
CA THR A 89 -1.40 15.10 1.67
C THR A 89 -2.50 14.95 2.73
N ALA A 90 -2.98 16.06 3.28
CA ALA A 90 -4.08 16.02 4.23
C ALA A 90 -5.33 15.36 3.62
N LEU A 91 -5.60 15.62 2.35
CA LEU A 91 -6.70 15.01 1.61
C LEU A 91 -6.48 13.51 1.38
N GLU A 92 -5.25 13.10 0.98
CA GLU A 92 -4.88 11.68 0.84
C GLU A 92 -5.07 10.92 2.16
N VAL A 93 -4.56 11.46 3.27
CA VAL A 93 -4.73 10.89 4.61
C VAL A 93 -6.21 10.82 5.00
N ARG A 94 -6.98 11.86 4.70
CA ARG A 94 -8.42 11.90 4.99
C ARG A 94 -9.19 10.82 4.23
N ILE A 95 -8.91 10.66 2.94
CA ILE A 95 -9.53 9.64 2.10
C ILE A 95 -9.15 8.25 2.60
N HIS A 96 -7.85 8.01 2.86
CA HIS A 96 -7.36 6.74 3.40
C HIS A 96 -8.06 6.37 4.71
N THR A 97 -8.10 7.30 5.67
CA THR A 97 -8.78 7.10 6.96
C THR A 97 -10.26 6.80 6.76
N ARG A 98 -10.94 7.55 5.88
CA ARG A 98 -12.35 7.32 5.58
C ARG A 98 -12.60 5.94 4.97
N ASN A 99 -11.76 5.52 4.03
CA ASN A 99 -11.86 4.21 3.39
C ASN A 99 -11.68 3.07 4.40
N MET A 100 -10.70 3.18 5.30
CA MET A 100 -10.50 2.20 6.38
C MET A 100 -11.70 2.12 7.34
N GLN A 101 -12.36 3.24 7.61
CA GLN A 101 -13.51 3.28 8.52
C GLN A 101 -14.80 2.77 7.86
N SER A 102 -14.97 3.02 6.55
CA SER A 102 -16.18 2.67 5.82
C SER A 102 -16.20 1.27 5.23
N SER A 103 -15.04 0.63 5.07
CA SER A 103 -14.88 -0.74 4.56
C SER A 103 -14.22 -1.64 5.60
N TYR A 104 -14.99 -2.52 6.22
CA TYR A 104 -14.46 -3.52 7.14
C TYR A 104 -13.39 -4.41 6.48
N GLN A 105 -13.59 -4.80 5.22
CA GLN A 105 -12.67 -5.65 4.49
C GLN A 105 -11.32 -4.97 4.28
N LEU A 106 -11.33 -3.74 3.79
CA LEU A 106 -10.11 -2.96 3.59
C LEU A 106 -9.43 -2.64 4.92
N GLY A 107 -10.19 -2.20 5.91
CA GLY A 107 -9.67 -1.88 7.25
C GLY A 107 -9.00 -3.09 7.89
N ARG A 108 -9.62 -4.27 7.83
CA ARG A 108 -9.04 -5.52 8.33
C ARG A 108 -7.76 -5.90 7.58
N PHE A 109 -7.77 -5.87 6.25
CA PHE A 109 -6.59 -6.20 5.45
C PHE A 109 -5.41 -5.30 5.83
N LEU A 110 -5.63 -3.98 5.88
CA LEU A 110 -4.58 -3.02 6.21
C LEU A 110 -4.11 -3.14 7.66
N TYR A 111 -5.02 -3.37 8.59
CA TYR A 111 -4.67 -3.61 10.00
C TYR A 111 -3.77 -4.85 10.13
N GLU A 112 -4.18 -5.98 9.55
CA GLU A 112 -3.41 -7.23 9.62
C GLU A 112 -2.04 -7.11 8.91
N LEU A 113 -1.97 -6.39 7.78
CA LEU A 113 -0.72 -6.12 7.08
C LEU A 113 0.20 -5.25 7.94
N ASN A 114 -0.33 -4.24 8.63
CA ASN A 114 0.43 -3.37 9.53
C ASN A 114 1.01 -4.09 10.76
N GLN A 115 0.52 -5.29 11.12
CA GLN A 115 1.15 -6.13 12.15
C GLN A 115 2.41 -6.84 11.64
N THR A 116 2.68 -6.80 10.36
CA THR A 116 3.95 -7.29 9.78
C THR A 116 5.00 -6.19 9.82
N SER A 117 6.26 -6.53 9.58
CA SER A 117 7.36 -5.55 9.55
C SER A 117 7.46 -4.78 8.22
N PHE A 118 6.36 -4.68 7.45
CA PHE A 118 6.42 -4.07 6.11
C PHE A 118 6.82 -2.59 6.13
N TYR A 119 6.46 -1.86 7.20
CA TYR A 119 6.83 -0.46 7.38
C TYR A 119 8.35 -0.23 7.52
N LEU A 120 9.12 -1.31 7.76
CA LEU A 120 10.57 -1.27 7.75
C LEU A 120 11.17 -1.34 6.34
N GLN A 121 10.35 -1.60 5.32
CA GLN A 121 10.83 -1.63 3.94
C GLN A 121 11.08 -0.23 3.42
N ARG A 122 12.25 -0.06 2.79
CA ARG A 122 12.82 1.22 2.35
C ARG A 122 11.94 2.00 1.37
N GLU A 123 11.08 1.31 0.63
CA GLU A 123 10.26 1.88 -0.45
C GLU A 123 8.80 2.10 -0.04
N SER A 124 8.54 2.54 1.20
CA SER A 124 7.17 2.85 1.58
C SER A 124 6.72 4.15 0.92
N ILE A 125 5.47 4.19 0.48
CA ILE A 125 4.81 5.39 -0.09
C ILE A 125 4.90 6.59 0.87
N THR A 126 4.92 6.31 2.17
CA THR A 126 5.08 7.33 3.21
C THR A 126 6.49 7.90 3.24
N THR A 127 7.52 7.09 2.97
CA THR A 127 8.92 7.58 2.86
C THR A 127 9.03 8.55 1.69
N GLU A 128 8.51 8.22 0.52
CA GLU A 128 8.47 9.12 -0.64
C GLU A 128 7.78 10.45 -0.31
N PHE A 129 6.69 10.41 0.45
CA PHE A 129 6.02 11.62 0.90
C PHE A 129 6.95 12.48 1.78
N PHE A 130 7.61 11.90 2.78
CA PHE A 130 8.53 12.65 3.65
C PHE A 130 9.74 13.18 2.89
N GLU A 131 10.26 12.45 1.91
CA GLU A 131 11.33 12.93 1.03
C GLU A 131 10.89 14.16 0.20
N ARG A 132 9.68 14.12 -0.36
CA ARG A 132 9.09 15.26 -1.07
C ARG A 132 8.87 16.45 -0.14
N LEU A 133 8.41 16.21 1.09
CA LEU A 133 8.23 17.23 2.10
C LEU A 133 9.57 17.87 2.47
N CYS A 134 10.60 17.06 2.71
CA CYS A 134 11.95 17.56 2.99
C CYS A 134 12.48 18.43 1.85
N ALA A 135 12.30 18.01 0.60
CA ALA A 135 12.69 18.80 -0.57
C ALA A 135 11.91 20.12 -0.67
N ALA A 136 10.60 20.10 -0.41
CA ALA A 136 9.74 21.29 -0.49
C ALA A 136 10.05 22.35 0.58
N TYR A 137 10.53 21.94 1.75
CA TYR A 137 10.80 22.81 2.89
C TYR A 137 12.31 23.00 3.16
N ASP A 138 13.19 22.54 2.27
CA ASP A 138 14.66 22.52 2.42
C ASP A 138 15.10 21.89 3.77
N LEU A 139 14.44 20.82 4.17
CA LEU A 139 14.78 20.11 5.40
C LEU A 139 15.91 19.13 5.12
N LYS A 140 17.02 19.30 5.81
CA LYS A 140 18.22 18.44 5.67
C LYS A 140 18.13 17.23 6.62
N LEU A 141 17.17 16.36 6.39
CA LEU A 141 17.04 15.12 7.14
C LEU A 141 17.79 13.98 6.44
N SER A 142 18.52 13.18 7.21
CA SER A 142 19.11 11.95 6.69
C SER A 142 18.03 10.91 6.41
N TYR A 143 18.37 9.91 5.60
CA TYR A 143 17.48 8.77 5.35
C TYR A 143 17.00 8.10 6.65
N ASP A 144 17.90 7.92 7.63
CA ASP A 144 17.55 7.29 8.91
C ASP A 144 16.54 8.13 9.71
N GLN A 145 16.66 9.46 9.65
CA GLN A 145 15.70 10.37 10.28
C GLN A 145 14.33 10.30 9.62
N VAL A 146 14.28 10.33 8.28
CA VAL A 146 13.02 10.18 7.51
C VAL A 146 12.39 8.81 7.79
N SER A 147 13.18 7.76 7.79
CA SER A 147 12.73 6.39 8.11
C SER A 147 12.20 6.30 9.53
N GLY A 148 12.89 6.89 10.51
CA GLY A 148 12.43 6.95 11.90
C GLY A 148 11.10 7.66 12.07
N ILE A 149 10.89 8.80 11.40
CA ILE A 149 9.61 9.53 11.37
C ILE A 149 8.51 8.65 10.78
N THR A 150 8.79 7.98 9.66
CA THR A 150 7.85 7.09 8.98
C THR A 150 7.42 5.94 9.90
N ILE A 151 8.37 5.25 10.53
CA ILE A 151 8.10 4.14 11.47
C ILE A 151 7.26 4.61 12.65
N THR A 152 7.61 5.76 13.22
CA THR A 152 6.88 6.33 14.36
C THR A 152 5.44 6.66 13.97
N ASN A 153 5.23 7.27 12.81
CA ASN A 153 3.89 7.59 12.30
C ASN A 153 3.04 6.31 12.12
N TYR A 154 3.60 5.26 11.55
CA TYR A 154 2.91 3.97 11.42
C TYR A 154 2.60 3.33 12.78
N ALA A 155 3.53 3.36 13.74
CA ALA A 155 3.31 2.82 15.07
C ALA A 155 2.15 3.54 15.79
N ILE A 156 2.08 4.87 15.68
CA ILE A 156 0.98 5.68 16.21
C ILE A 156 -0.35 5.28 15.55
N MET A 157 -0.38 5.21 14.21
CA MET A 157 -1.59 4.84 13.48
C MET A 157 -2.07 3.42 13.80
N ALA A 158 -1.15 2.47 13.91
CA ALA A 158 -1.46 1.09 14.31
C ALA A 158 -2.05 1.04 15.72
N SER A 159 -1.48 1.77 16.67
CA SER A 159 -1.97 1.85 18.07
C SER A 159 -3.36 2.46 18.16
N LEU A 160 -3.64 3.52 17.41
CA LEU A 160 -4.95 4.16 17.36
C LEU A 160 -6.04 3.25 16.77
N ASN A 161 -5.67 2.42 15.79
CA ASN A 161 -6.59 1.45 15.19
C ASN A 161 -6.84 0.23 16.09
N ALA A 162 -5.85 -0.18 16.90
CA ALA A 162 -6.00 -1.28 17.85
C ALA A 162 -6.87 -0.93 19.08
N ALA A 163 -7.03 0.34 19.38
CA ALA A 163 -7.82 0.83 20.53
C ALA A 163 -9.33 0.95 20.23
N ARG A 164 -9.78 0.52 19.06
CA ARG A 164 -11.19 0.50 18.62
C ARG A 164 -11.72 -0.92 18.51
#